data_f7616a1fa3020662f1c75dd6b2febd38
#
_entry.id   f7616a1fa3020662f1c75dd6b2febd38
#
_cell.length_a   1.000
_cell.length_b   1.000
_cell.length_c   1.000
_cell.angle_alpha   90.00
_cell.angle_beta   90.00
_cell.angle_gamma   90.00
#
_symmetry.space_group_name_H-M   'P 1'
#
loop_
_entity.id
_entity.type
_entity.pdbx_description
1 polymer ?
#
loop_
_entity_poly.entity_id
_entity_poly.type
_entity_poly.pdbx_seq_one_letter_code
_entity_poly.pdbx_strand_id
1 'polypeptide(L)'
;MALTLVENLIRAARVILTQTNQPAVEAKLLADAYARMPLNMTMTASTAVIFGVLTWQFYPQRLVGFWVGTILLNVLLCYGLWAAFTRAARSAFVFQTWQNWYIIQSFSAGAAWALGPCLLMPYATGADLALLICIVLAVCGVAMITLTEQRAGMVAFLVAALLAPSIAAFQMGGRPEQLLALALFGSMVSLIVVGLNTHHTIRTLQVTQSDLLATVALAQEARQHAEAASVAKGQFLANMSHEIRTPMNAILGMLTLTLKTNLSSQQLDYTTKAEAAAKSLLGLINDVLDFSKIEAHKMVLDPSPFRLDQLIRDLEAVLTANLAEKPIQLHFDLDPRAPNSLIGDALRLRQVLINLMGNAIKFTHQGHVRLAIGVLAQTGEQVRLGFSVQDSGIGISPENQQRIFEGFSQAEASTTRRFGGSGLGLAISREMVNLMGGRLELESTLGGGSTFSFALELPLATQATQTVAPPESAQRDSPPGPSRDPAPTASGLHGMRLLVVEDNMVNQQVARELLTSEGARVELADNGQSCVSLLERNPRAFDAVLMDLQMPVMDGYMATRAIRHDLGLLELPIIAMTANAMANDRAACLAAGMNDHVGKPFDLRHLVAVLQSQVNQAGQRPTDSTDDG
;
A
#
# COMPACT_ATOMS: atom_id res chain seq x y z
N MET A 1 -11.93 -11.91 -62.44
CA MET A 1 -12.56 -11.28 -61.26
C MET A 1 -13.46 -12.25 -60.49
N ALA A 2 -14.39 -12.99 -61.10
CA ALA A 2 -15.25 -13.96 -60.43
C ALA A 2 -14.48 -15.16 -59.79
N LEU A 3 -13.50 -15.73 -60.51
CA LEU A 3 -12.67 -16.82 -60.00
C LEU A 3 -11.81 -16.41 -58.78
N THR A 4 -11.25 -15.20 -58.80
CA THR A 4 -10.47 -14.66 -57.69
C THR A 4 -11.34 -14.39 -56.44
N LEU A 5 -12.59 -14.01 -56.63
CA LEU A 5 -13.58 -13.84 -55.57
C LEU A 5 -13.95 -15.18 -54.91
N VAL A 6 -14.13 -16.21 -55.75
CA VAL A 6 -14.42 -17.58 -55.31
C VAL A 6 -13.20 -18.18 -54.58
N GLU A 7 -12.00 -17.99 -55.06
CA GLU A 7 -10.78 -18.43 -54.37
C GLU A 7 -10.56 -17.71 -53.04
N ASN A 8 -10.81 -16.41 -52.97
CA ASN A 8 -10.73 -15.66 -51.73
C ASN A 8 -11.82 -16.08 -50.74
N LEU A 9 -13.04 -16.37 -51.22
CA LEU A 9 -14.13 -16.94 -50.40
C LEU A 9 -13.76 -18.33 -49.86
N ILE A 10 -13.19 -19.22 -50.72
CA ILE A 10 -12.73 -20.55 -50.31
C ILE A 10 -11.56 -20.43 -49.32
N ARG A 11 -10.63 -19.52 -49.53
CA ARG A 11 -9.50 -19.27 -48.60
C ARG A 11 -9.99 -18.72 -47.29
N ALA A 12 -10.90 -17.74 -47.28
CA ALA A 12 -11.55 -17.21 -46.07
C ALA A 12 -12.34 -18.28 -45.35
N ALA A 13 -13.12 -19.08 -46.07
CA ALA A 13 -13.85 -20.22 -45.49
C ALA A 13 -12.90 -21.27 -44.89
N ARG A 14 -11.75 -21.54 -45.54
CA ARG A 14 -10.76 -22.49 -45.02
C ARG A 14 -10.06 -21.96 -43.78
N VAL A 15 -9.70 -20.67 -43.71
CA VAL A 15 -9.12 -20.02 -42.51
C VAL A 15 -10.13 -20.02 -41.34
N ILE A 16 -11.41 -19.75 -41.64
CA ILE A 16 -12.50 -19.79 -40.63
C ILE A 16 -12.73 -21.22 -40.10
N LEU A 17 -12.50 -22.23 -40.94
CA LEU A 17 -12.71 -23.63 -40.57
C LEU A 17 -11.52 -24.27 -39.81
N THR A 18 -10.30 -23.71 -39.91
CA THR A 18 -9.06 -24.31 -39.33
C THR A 18 -8.56 -23.65 -38.06
N GLN A 19 -9.18 -22.56 -37.55
CA GLN A 19 -8.72 -21.93 -36.31
C GLN A 19 -9.07 -22.77 -35.07
N THR A 20 -8.00 -23.20 -34.44
CA THR A 20 -7.81 -23.77 -33.09
C THR A 20 -9.06 -24.03 -32.24
N ASN A 21 -9.31 -25.33 -32.07
CA ASN A 21 -10.26 -25.88 -31.11
C ASN A 21 -9.94 -25.45 -29.67
N GLN A 22 -10.73 -24.55 -29.14
CA GLN A 22 -10.90 -24.40 -27.68
C GLN A 22 -12.23 -25.08 -27.32
N PRO A 23 -12.24 -26.36 -26.92
CA PRO A 23 -13.46 -27.16 -26.73
C PRO A 23 -14.40 -26.56 -25.65
N ALA A 24 -13.83 -25.85 -24.68
CA ALA A 24 -14.61 -25.18 -23.64
C ALA A 24 -15.44 -23.99 -24.18
N VAL A 25 -14.89 -23.20 -25.10
CA VAL A 25 -15.60 -22.06 -25.73
C VAL A 25 -16.72 -22.58 -26.64
N GLU A 26 -16.44 -23.61 -27.44
CA GLU A 26 -17.44 -24.23 -28.33
C GLU A 26 -18.60 -24.86 -27.51
N ALA A 27 -18.28 -25.54 -26.39
CA ALA A 27 -19.29 -26.09 -25.50
C ALA A 27 -20.15 -25.00 -24.83
N LYS A 28 -19.54 -23.89 -24.46
CA LYS A 28 -20.26 -22.72 -23.91
C LYS A 28 -21.19 -22.09 -24.95
N LEU A 29 -20.69 -21.86 -26.18
CA LEU A 29 -21.52 -21.31 -27.26
C LEU A 29 -22.72 -22.22 -27.58
N LEU A 30 -22.53 -23.55 -27.55
CA LEU A 30 -23.64 -24.50 -27.74
C LEU A 30 -24.63 -24.42 -26.57
N ALA A 31 -24.17 -24.35 -25.34
CA ALA A 31 -25.03 -24.22 -24.18
C ALA A 31 -25.84 -22.91 -24.20
N ASP A 32 -25.21 -21.81 -24.59
CA ASP A 32 -25.87 -20.49 -24.74
C ASP A 32 -26.92 -20.54 -25.86
N ALA A 33 -26.65 -21.22 -26.99
CA ALA A 33 -27.60 -21.42 -28.07
C ALA A 33 -28.85 -22.19 -27.60
N TYR A 34 -28.66 -23.29 -26.84
CA TYR A 34 -29.78 -24.01 -26.24
C TYR A 34 -30.55 -23.22 -25.19
N ALA A 35 -29.86 -22.39 -24.38
CA ALA A 35 -30.49 -21.53 -23.39
C ALA A 35 -31.47 -20.50 -24.02
N ARG A 36 -31.16 -20.00 -25.23
CA ARG A 36 -32.01 -19.07 -25.97
C ARG A 36 -33.11 -19.70 -26.80
N MET A 37 -33.09 -21.03 -26.96
CA MET A 37 -34.07 -21.76 -27.75
C MET A 37 -35.54 -21.45 -27.39
N PRO A 38 -35.97 -21.43 -26.12
CA PRO A 38 -37.36 -21.14 -25.77
C PRO A 38 -37.87 -19.79 -26.28
N LEU A 39 -37.01 -18.75 -26.18
CA LEU A 39 -37.37 -17.42 -26.68
C LEU A 39 -37.52 -17.43 -28.20
N ASN A 40 -36.58 -18.06 -28.91
CA ASN A 40 -36.61 -18.16 -30.37
C ASN A 40 -37.86 -18.94 -30.86
N MET A 41 -38.21 -20.02 -30.16
CA MET A 41 -39.39 -20.83 -30.46
C MET A 41 -40.70 -20.04 -30.26
N THR A 42 -40.81 -19.27 -29.17
CA THR A 42 -41.96 -18.43 -28.90
C THR A 42 -42.12 -17.38 -29.97
N MET A 43 -41.03 -16.72 -30.37
CA MET A 43 -41.04 -15.73 -31.47
C MET A 43 -41.40 -16.37 -32.80
N THR A 44 -40.88 -17.56 -33.12
CA THR A 44 -41.18 -18.32 -34.34
C THR A 44 -42.65 -18.68 -34.40
N ALA A 45 -43.22 -19.22 -33.31
CA ALA A 45 -44.64 -19.56 -33.25
C ALA A 45 -45.55 -18.34 -33.43
N SER A 46 -45.28 -17.25 -32.73
CA SER A 46 -46.02 -16.01 -32.84
C SER A 46 -45.98 -15.42 -34.27
N THR A 47 -44.77 -15.44 -34.86
CA THR A 47 -44.57 -14.96 -36.25
C THR A 47 -45.32 -15.81 -37.25
N ALA A 48 -45.31 -17.16 -37.11
CA ALA A 48 -46.02 -18.07 -37.98
C ALA A 48 -47.55 -17.86 -37.92
N VAL A 49 -48.10 -17.64 -36.72
CA VAL A 49 -49.54 -17.33 -36.54
C VAL A 49 -49.90 -16.02 -37.16
N ILE A 50 -49.12 -14.94 -36.91
CA ILE A 50 -49.38 -13.60 -37.50
C ILE A 50 -49.36 -13.68 -39.02
N PHE A 51 -48.37 -14.32 -39.63
CA PHE A 51 -48.30 -14.43 -41.06
C PHE A 51 -49.37 -15.38 -41.63
N GLY A 52 -49.74 -16.42 -40.88
CA GLY A 52 -50.87 -17.28 -41.24
C GLY A 52 -52.18 -16.46 -41.35
N VAL A 53 -52.47 -15.61 -40.37
CA VAL A 53 -53.63 -14.72 -40.39
C VAL A 53 -53.55 -13.72 -41.54
N LEU A 54 -52.41 -13.09 -41.75
CA LEU A 54 -52.22 -12.08 -42.82
C LEU A 54 -52.38 -12.70 -44.22
N THR A 55 -51.97 -13.94 -44.44
CA THR A 55 -52.00 -14.62 -45.73
C THR A 55 -53.32 -15.38 -45.97
N TRP A 56 -54.16 -15.55 -44.93
CA TRP A 56 -55.38 -16.41 -44.97
C TRP A 56 -56.38 -16.00 -46.03
N GLN A 57 -56.52 -14.72 -46.29
CA GLN A 57 -57.49 -14.16 -47.27
C GLN A 57 -56.97 -14.12 -48.71
N PHE A 58 -55.65 -14.20 -48.90
CA PHE A 58 -55.01 -14.03 -50.19
C PHE A 58 -54.63 -15.37 -50.86
N TYR A 59 -54.58 -16.45 -50.08
CA TYR A 59 -54.10 -17.73 -50.55
C TYR A 59 -55.07 -18.89 -50.18
N PRO A 60 -54.97 -20.07 -50.86
CA PRO A 60 -55.79 -21.21 -50.51
C PRO A 60 -55.63 -21.62 -49.05
N GLN A 61 -56.67 -21.51 -48.24
CA GLN A 61 -56.66 -21.68 -46.79
C GLN A 61 -56.06 -23.00 -46.33
N ARG A 62 -56.31 -24.09 -47.08
CA ARG A 62 -55.74 -25.40 -46.80
C ARG A 62 -54.22 -25.40 -46.87
N LEU A 63 -53.61 -24.68 -47.81
CA LEU A 63 -52.14 -24.58 -47.95
C LEU A 63 -51.53 -23.72 -46.85
N VAL A 64 -52.17 -22.58 -46.52
CA VAL A 64 -51.73 -21.72 -45.41
C VAL A 64 -51.84 -22.47 -44.09
N GLY A 65 -52.94 -23.19 -43.83
CA GLY A 65 -53.11 -23.99 -42.63
C GLY A 65 -52.06 -25.12 -42.51
N PHE A 66 -51.78 -25.78 -43.63
CA PHE A 66 -50.74 -26.83 -43.67
C PHE A 66 -49.34 -26.24 -43.39
N TRP A 67 -48.98 -25.10 -43.98
CA TRP A 67 -47.71 -24.45 -43.74
C TRP A 67 -47.56 -23.99 -42.29
N VAL A 68 -48.51 -23.24 -41.72
CA VAL A 68 -48.48 -22.81 -40.32
C VAL A 68 -48.45 -24.03 -39.38
N GLY A 69 -49.23 -25.06 -39.65
CA GLY A 69 -49.25 -26.28 -38.90
C GLY A 69 -47.88 -26.97 -38.87
N THR A 70 -47.16 -26.97 -40.02
CA THR A 70 -45.81 -27.56 -40.13
C THR A 70 -44.82 -26.78 -39.28
N ILE A 71 -44.85 -25.42 -39.26
CA ILE A 71 -44.01 -24.61 -38.42
C ILE A 71 -44.30 -24.83 -36.93
N LEU A 72 -45.58 -24.88 -36.54
CA LEU A 72 -45.95 -25.12 -35.14
C LEU A 72 -45.56 -26.52 -34.67
N LEU A 73 -45.67 -27.54 -35.53
CA LEU A 73 -45.16 -28.89 -35.24
C LEU A 73 -43.65 -28.88 -35.06
N ASN A 74 -42.91 -28.16 -35.92
CA ASN A 74 -41.47 -28.01 -35.75
C ASN A 74 -41.12 -27.33 -34.44
N VAL A 75 -41.82 -26.28 -34.02
CA VAL A 75 -41.64 -25.62 -32.72
C VAL A 75 -41.85 -26.60 -31.56
N LEU A 76 -42.86 -27.48 -31.61
CA LEU A 76 -43.08 -28.50 -30.58
C LEU A 76 -41.93 -29.49 -30.51
N LEU A 77 -41.39 -29.94 -31.63
CA LEU A 77 -40.21 -30.81 -31.68
C LEU A 77 -38.98 -30.11 -31.08
N CYS A 78 -38.80 -28.82 -31.34
CA CYS A 78 -37.75 -28.01 -30.74
C CYS A 78 -37.86 -27.93 -29.21
N TYR A 79 -39.07 -27.74 -28.67
CA TYR A 79 -39.29 -27.77 -27.22
C TYR A 79 -38.96 -29.14 -26.62
N GLY A 80 -39.27 -30.24 -27.35
CA GLY A 80 -38.86 -31.58 -26.95
C GLY A 80 -37.33 -31.73 -26.87
N LEU A 81 -36.62 -31.23 -27.89
CA LEU A 81 -35.16 -31.29 -27.94
C LEU A 81 -34.51 -30.41 -26.82
N TRP A 82 -35.02 -29.20 -26.61
CA TRP A 82 -34.61 -28.33 -25.53
C TRP A 82 -34.81 -28.97 -24.16
N ALA A 83 -35.97 -29.59 -23.92
CA ALA A 83 -36.28 -30.28 -22.68
C ALA A 83 -35.36 -31.51 -22.46
N ALA A 84 -35.01 -32.23 -23.54
CA ALA A 84 -34.06 -33.34 -23.49
C ALA A 84 -32.65 -32.84 -23.14
N PHE A 85 -32.21 -31.73 -23.75
CA PHE A 85 -30.91 -31.11 -23.45
C PHE A 85 -30.82 -30.65 -21.99
N THR A 86 -31.83 -29.94 -21.47
CA THR A 86 -31.85 -29.42 -20.10
C THR A 86 -31.92 -30.55 -19.04
N ARG A 87 -32.49 -31.71 -19.40
CA ARG A 87 -32.53 -32.89 -18.51
C ARG A 87 -31.30 -33.77 -18.62
N ALA A 88 -30.48 -33.62 -19.68
CA ALA A 88 -29.28 -34.41 -19.84
C ALA A 88 -28.30 -34.14 -18.70
N ALA A 89 -27.85 -35.23 -18.04
CA ALA A 89 -26.85 -35.08 -16.99
C ALA A 89 -25.55 -34.51 -17.55
N ARG A 90 -24.93 -33.57 -16.84
CA ARG A 90 -23.65 -32.93 -17.26
C ARG A 90 -22.54 -33.96 -17.54
N SER A 91 -22.55 -35.10 -16.86
CA SER A 91 -21.63 -36.23 -17.05
C SER A 91 -21.84 -37.00 -18.37
N ALA A 92 -23.04 -36.88 -18.98
CA ALA A 92 -23.39 -37.54 -20.25
C ALA A 92 -23.35 -36.55 -21.43
N PHE A 93 -22.80 -35.37 -21.25
CA PHE A 93 -22.75 -34.35 -22.30
C PHE A 93 -21.72 -34.70 -23.37
N VAL A 94 -22.20 -35.20 -24.50
CA VAL A 94 -21.39 -35.43 -25.70
C VAL A 94 -21.62 -34.24 -26.64
N PHE A 95 -20.67 -33.32 -26.69
CA PHE A 95 -20.75 -32.08 -27.47
C PHE A 95 -21.19 -32.32 -28.92
N GLN A 96 -20.55 -33.28 -29.60
CA GLN A 96 -20.82 -33.56 -31.01
C GLN A 96 -22.26 -34.05 -31.25
N THR A 97 -22.83 -34.83 -30.33
CA THR A 97 -24.21 -35.32 -30.42
C THR A 97 -25.21 -34.15 -30.33
N TRP A 98 -25.06 -33.28 -29.36
CA TRP A 98 -25.95 -32.13 -29.19
C TRP A 98 -25.78 -31.08 -30.28
N GLN A 99 -24.57 -30.90 -30.79
CA GLN A 99 -24.29 -30.06 -31.96
C GLN A 99 -25.01 -30.60 -33.20
N ASN A 100 -24.94 -31.89 -33.46
CA ASN A 100 -25.62 -32.50 -34.60
C ASN A 100 -27.15 -32.35 -34.50
N TRP A 101 -27.72 -32.56 -33.31
CA TRP A 101 -29.15 -32.34 -33.10
C TRP A 101 -29.55 -30.88 -33.32
N TYR A 102 -28.71 -29.91 -32.89
CA TYR A 102 -28.95 -28.51 -33.11
C TYR A 102 -28.92 -28.14 -34.62
N ILE A 103 -28.01 -28.72 -35.38
CA ILE A 103 -27.93 -28.53 -36.85
C ILE A 103 -29.15 -29.10 -37.55
N ILE A 104 -29.53 -30.36 -37.22
CA ILE A 104 -30.70 -31.01 -37.81
C ILE A 104 -31.98 -30.20 -37.53
N GLN A 105 -32.14 -29.77 -36.32
CA GLN A 105 -33.28 -28.96 -35.91
C GLN A 105 -33.29 -27.59 -36.62
N SER A 106 -32.15 -26.91 -36.76
CA SER A 106 -32.04 -25.63 -37.48
C SER A 106 -32.40 -25.82 -38.96
N PHE A 107 -31.94 -26.90 -39.59
CA PHE A 107 -32.30 -27.25 -40.97
C PHE A 107 -33.80 -27.48 -41.09
N SER A 108 -34.41 -28.27 -40.20
CA SER A 108 -35.85 -28.59 -40.23
C SER A 108 -36.71 -27.32 -40.05
N ALA A 109 -36.26 -26.37 -39.21
CA ALA A 109 -36.92 -25.09 -39.02
C ALA A 109 -36.83 -24.21 -40.28
N GLY A 110 -35.66 -24.13 -40.91
CA GLY A 110 -35.51 -23.44 -42.20
C GLY A 110 -36.38 -24.05 -43.32
N ALA A 111 -36.44 -25.38 -43.41
CA ALA A 111 -37.26 -26.08 -44.37
C ALA A 111 -38.78 -25.86 -44.13
N ALA A 112 -39.22 -25.80 -42.87
CA ALA A 112 -40.60 -25.49 -42.51
C ALA A 112 -40.98 -24.06 -42.96
N TRP A 113 -40.06 -23.09 -42.82
CA TRP A 113 -40.27 -21.73 -43.34
C TRP A 113 -40.24 -21.66 -44.87
N ALA A 114 -39.36 -22.42 -45.54
CA ALA A 114 -39.29 -22.49 -47.01
C ALA A 114 -40.56 -23.06 -47.65
N LEU A 115 -41.24 -23.95 -46.93
CA LEU A 115 -42.45 -24.64 -47.45
C LEU A 115 -43.54 -23.67 -47.88
N GLY A 116 -43.77 -22.59 -47.09
CA GLY A 116 -44.77 -21.58 -47.42
C GLY A 116 -44.56 -20.90 -48.80
N PRO A 117 -43.41 -20.28 -49.02
CA PRO A 117 -43.09 -19.72 -50.34
C PRO A 117 -43.21 -20.75 -51.46
N CYS A 118 -42.68 -21.96 -51.28
CA CYS A 118 -42.75 -22.99 -52.32
C CYS A 118 -44.18 -23.41 -52.67
N LEU A 119 -45.08 -23.48 -51.65
CA LEU A 119 -46.49 -23.84 -51.87
C LEU A 119 -47.37 -22.69 -52.36
N LEU A 120 -47.08 -21.46 -51.91
CA LEU A 120 -47.94 -20.31 -52.15
C LEU A 120 -47.52 -19.49 -53.38
N MET A 121 -46.23 -19.53 -53.79
CA MET A 121 -45.72 -18.82 -54.95
C MET A 121 -46.53 -19.00 -56.23
N PRO A 122 -47.00 -20.21 -56.60
CA PRO A 122 -47.82 -20.41 -57.82
C PRO A 122 -49.17 -19.65 -57.81
N TYR A 123 -49.64 -19.21 -56.62
CA TYR A 123 -50.87 -18.49 -56.43
C TYR A 123 -50.66 -17.01 -56.19
N ALA A 124 -49.41 -16.56 -56.06
CA ALA A 124 -49.05 -15.19 -55.73
C ALA A 124 -48.90 -14.34 -57.00
N THR A 125 -49.39 -13.12 -56.98
CA THR A 125 -49.24 -12.16 -58.09
C THR A 125 -48.76 -10.82 -57.55
N GLY A 126 -47.85 -10.15 -58.28
CA GLY A 126 -47.44 -8.76 -57.99
C GLY A 126 -47.04 -8.51 -56.55
N ALA A 127 -47.86 -7.67 -55.86
CA ALA A 127 -47.57 -7.25 -54.49
C ALA A 127 -47.57 -8.41 -53.45
N ASP A 128 -48.43 -9.44 -53.69
CA ASP A 128 -48.54 -10.59 -52.78
C ASP A 128 -47.27 -11.45 -52.77
N LEU A 129 -46.63 -11.58 -53.94
CA LEU A 129 -45.35 -12.28 -54.06
C LEU A 129 -44.24 -11.52 -53.33
N ALA A 130 -44.22 -10.18 -53.48
CA ALA A 130 -43.25 -9.32 -52.78
C ALA A 130 -43.41 -9.43 -51.25
N LEU A 131 -44.64 -9.46 -50.74
CA LEU A 131 -44.94 -9.63 -49.32
C LEU A 131 -44.43 -10.96 -48.80
N LEU A 132 -44.73 -12.07 -49.52
CA LEU A 132 -44.29 -13.41 -49.12
C LEU A 132 -42.75 -13.50 -48.97
N ILE A 133 -42.03 -12.83 -49.88
CA ILE A 133 -40.56 -12.81 -49.84
C ILE A 133 -40.02 -11.96 -48.71
N CYS A 134 -40.60 -10.79 -48.51
CA CYS A 134 -40.22 -9.92 -47.39
C CYS A 134 -40.38 -10.67 -46.04
N ILE A 135 -41.41 -11.47 -45.89
CA ILE A 135 -41.63 -12.31 -44.71
C ILE A 135 -40.46 -13.30 -44.52
N VAL A 136 -40.11 -14.04 -45.56
CA VAL A 136 -39.02 -15.03 -45.46
C VAL A 136 -37.68 -14.35 -45.19
N LEU A 137 -37.37 -13.24 -45.85
CA LEU A 137 -36.14 -12.50 -45.62
C LEU A 137 -36.06 -11.93 -44.20
N ALA A 138 -37.19 -11.41 -43.67
CA ALA A 138 -37.25 -10.93 -42.30
C ALA A 138 -36.97 -12.06 -41.29
N VAL A 139 -37.59 -13.22 -41.48
CA VAL A 139 -37.33 -14.41 -40.64
C VAL A 139 -35.88 -14.87 -40.73
N CYS A 140 -35.31 -14.90 -41.94
CA CYS A 140 -33.89 -15.23 -42.12
C CYS A 140 -32.95 -14.20 -41.46
N GLY A 141 -33.27 -12.90 -41.48
CA GLY A 141 -32.52 -11.87 -40.79
C GLY A 141 -32.52 -12.06 -39.27
N VAL A 142 -33.69 -12.36 -38.69
CA VAL A 142 -33.82 -12.65 -37.26
C VAL A 142 -33.08 -13.95 -36.91
N ALA A 143 -33.24 -15.00 -37.72
CA ALA A 143 -32.56 -16.30 -37.50
C ALA A 143 -31.04 -16.13 -37.60
N MET A 144 -30.53 -15.32 -38.51
CA MET A 144 -29.12 -15.02 -38.60
C MET A 144 -28.57 -14.49 -37.26
N ILE A 145 -29.26 -13.53 -36.64
CA ILE A 145 -28.81 -12.93 -35.37
C ILE A 145 -28.90 -13.96 -34.23
N THR A 146 -29.97 -14.72 -34.15
CA THR A 146 -30.24 -15.64 -33.02
C THR A 146 -29.47 -16.96 -33.10
N LEU A 147 -29.05 -17.38 -34.30
CA LEU A 147 -28.32 -18.63 -34.53
C LEU A 147 -26.79 -18.41 -34.72
N THR A 148 -26.28 -17.16 -34.60
CA THR A 148 -24.85 -16.86 -34.82
C THR A 148 -23.90 -17.57 -33.83
N GLU A 149 -24.39 -17.99 -32.68
CA GLU A 149 -23.60 -18.76 -31.71
C GLU A 149 -23.19 -20.14 -32.24
N GLN A 150 -23.97 -20.70 -33.14
CA GLN A 150 -23.72 -21.99 -33.77
C GLN A 150 -23.70 -21.86 -35.31
N ARG A 151 -22.50 -21.60 -35.87
CA ARG A 151 -22.29 -21.35 -37.31
C ARG A 151 -22.94 -22.42 -38.21
N ALA A 152 -22.81 -23.68 -37.86
CA ALA A 152 -23.34 -24.78 -38.66
C ALA A 152 -24.88 -24.82 -38.64
N GLY A 153 -25.50 -24.54 -37.50
CA GLY A 153 -26.96 -24.43 -37.39
C GLY A 153 -27.51 -23.24 -38.16
N MET A 154 -26.84 -22.09 -38.07
CA MET A 154 -27.21 -20.90 -38.82
C MET A 154 -27.16 -21.13 -40.34
N VAL A 155 -26.04 -21.68 -40.84
CA VAL A 155 -25.89 -22.00 -42.26
C VAL A 155 -26.97 -23.01 -42.71
N ALA A 156 -27.19 -24.07 -41.93
CA ALA A 156 -28.23 -25.07 -42.22
C ALA A 156 -29.63 -24.48 -42.33
N PHE A 157 -29.98 -23.54 -41.42
CA PHE A 157 -31.24 -22.83 -41.47
C PHE A 157 -31.36 -21.96 -42.72
N LEU A 158 -30.38 -21.11 -43.00
CA LEU A 158 -30.40 -20.18 -44.12
C LEU A 158 -30.44 -20.88 -45.48
N VAL A 159 -29.69 -21.97 -45.63
CA VAL A 159 -29.72 -22.77 -46.85
C VAL A 159 -31.10 -23.43 -47.03
N ALA A 160 -31.65 -24.06 -46.00
CA ALA A 160 -32.95 -24.66 -46.08
C ALA A 160 -34.07 -23.65 -46.36
N ALA A 161 -34.01 -22.46 -45.72
CA ALA A 161 -35.06 -21.42 -45.86
C ALA A 161 -35.05 -20.70 -47.20
N LEU A 162 -33.91 -20.49 -47.85
CA LEU A 162 -33.77 -19.66 -49.04
C LEU A 162 -33.46 -20.42 -50.34
N LEU A 163 -32.78 -21.58 -50.28
CA LEU A 163 -32.41 -22.29 -51.49
C LEU A 163 -33.61 -22.91 -52.20
N ALA A 164 -34.54 -23.56 -51.47
CA ALA A 164 -35.70 -24.15 -52.05
C ALA A 164 -36.67 -23.12 -52.72
N PRO A 165 -37.01 -22.01 -52.05
CA PRO A 165 -37.75 -20.92 -52.70
C PRO A 165 -37.03 -20.29 -53.91
N SER A 166 -35.69 -20.18 -53.86
CA SER A 166 -34.92 -19.68 -55.03
C SER A 166 -35.09 -20.60 -56.26
N ILE A 167 -34.99 -21.93 -56.03
CA ILE A 167 -35.19 -22.91 -57.10
C ILE A 167 -36.62 -22.88 -57.61
N ALA A 168 -37.61 -22.82 -56.70
CA ALA A 168 -39.00 -22.77 -57.07
C ALA A 168 -39.32 -21.52 -57.94
N ALA A 169 -38.82 -20.36 -57.53
CA ALA A 169 -38.95 -19.11 -58.30
C ALA A 169 -38.33 -19.22 -59.70
N PHE A 170 -37.12 -19.80 -59.79
CA PHE A 170 -36.42 -20.00 -61.05
C PHE A 170 -37.18 -20.90 -62.01
N GLN A 171 -37.86 -21.96 -61.52
CA GLN A 171 -38.64 -22.91 -62.30
C GLN A 171 -39.93 -22.30 -62.92
N MET A 172 -40.44 -21.21 -62.32
CA MET A 172 -41.64 -20.55 -62.85
C MET A 172 -41.41 -19.85 -64.20
N GLY A 173 -40.18 -19.59 -64.60
CA GLY A 173 -39.75 -19.29 -65.98
C GLY A 173 -39.97 -17.85 -66.47
N GLY A 174 -40.63 -16.99 -65.74
CA GLY A 174 -40.81 -15.57 -66.07
C GLY A 174 -39.57 -14.70 -65.74
N ARG A 175 -39.39 -13.58 -66.41
CA ARG A 175 -38.27 -12.63 -66.08
C ARG A 175 -38.33 -12.10 -64.66
N PRO A 176 -39.47 -11.70 -64.10
CA PRO A 176 -39.57 -11.26 -62.70
C PRO A 176 -39.19 -12.34 -61.72
N GLU A 177 -39.63 -13.60 -61.95
CA GLU A 177 -39.39 -14.75 -61.08
C GLU A 177 -37.91 -15.17 -61.10
N GLN A 178 -37.24 -15.07 -62.28
CA GLN A 178 -35.80 -15.35 -62.39
C GLN A 178 -34.96 -14.31 -61.65
N LEU A 179 -35.35 -13.02 -61.74
CA LEU A 179 -34.70 -11.94 -60.94
C LEU A 179 -34.91 -12.16 -59.44
N LEU A 180 -36.07 -12.61 -59.07
CA LEU A 180 -36.39 -12.96 -57.71
C LEU A 180 -35.57 -14.12 -57.18
N ALA A 181 -35.44 -15.18 -57.99
CA ALA A 181 -34.57 -16.32 -57.62
C ALA A 181 -33.13 -15.87 -57.38
N LEU A 182 -32.61 -14.99 -58.23
CA LEU A 182 -31.26 -14.45 -58.10
C LEU A 182 -31.15 -13.59 -56.83
N ALA A 183 -32.18 -12.76 -56.50
CA ALA A 183 -32.23 -11.95 -55.30
C ALA A 183 -32.26 -12.79 -54.02
N LEU A 184 -33.07 -13.84 -53.98
CA LEU A 184 -33.14 -14.77 -52.85
C LEU A 184 -31.81 -15.52 -52.64
N PHE A 185 -31.19 -16.01 -53.73
CA PHE A 185 -29.91 -16.67 -53.69
C PHE A 185 -28.80 -15.72 -53.23
N GLY A 186 -28.77 -14.48 -53.75
CA GLY A 186 -27.83 -13.43 -53.32
C GLY A 186 -28.00 -13.06 -51.84
N SER A 187 -29.25 -12.97 -51.37
CA SER A 187 -29.56 -12.73 -49.97
C SER A 187 -29.07 -13.88 -49.07
N MET A 188 -29.23 -15.13 -49.52
CA MET A 188 -28.74 -16.32 -48.80
C MET A 188 -27.24 -16.23 -48.62
N VAL A 189 -26.49 -15.95 -49.70
CA VAL A 189 -25.02 -15.84 -49.65
C VAL A 189 -24.60 -14.70 -48.72
N SER A 190 -25.25 -13.53 -48.87
CA SER A 190 -24.96 -12.37 -48.06
C SER A 190 -25.19 -12.62 -46.56
N LEU A 191 -26.35 -13.19 -46.21
CA LEU A 191 -26.68 -13.49 -44.80
C LEU A 191 -25.72 -14.55 -44.20
N ILE A 192 -25.32 -15.54 -44.98
CA ILE A 192 -24.31 -16.53 -44.52
C ILE A 192 -22.97 -15.86 -44.25
N VAL A 193 -22.49 -14.98 -45.18
CA VAL A 193 -21.20 -14.29 -44.99
C VAL A 193 -21.22 -13.38 -43.78
N VAL A 194 -22.28 -12.57 -43.63
CA VAL A 194 -22.42 -11.68 -42.48
C VAL A 194 -22.52 -12.48 -41.19
N GLY A 195 -23.32 -13.56 -41.16
CA GLY A 195 -23.46 -14.40 -39.99
C GLY A 195 -22.17 -15.09 -39.56
N LEU A 196 -21.39 -15.62 -40.53
CA LEU A 196 -20.08 -16.21 -40.25
C LEU A 196 -19.09 -15.17 -39.68
N ASN A 197 -19.10 -13.96 -40.21
CA ASN A 197 -18.25 -12.88 -39.69
C ASN A 197 -18.67 -12.48 -38.26
N THR A 198 -19.96 -12.38 -38.00
CA THR A 198 -20.50 -12.09 -36.65
C THR A 198 -20.15 -13.19 -35.66
N HIS A 199 -20.29 -14.46 -36.07
CA HIS A 199 -19.85 -15.61 -35.26
C HIS A 199 -18.36 -15.53 -34.89
N HIS A 200 -17.51 -15.20 -35.88
CA HIS A 200 -16.08 -15.05 -35.65
C HIS A 200 -15.79 -13.95 -34.63
N THR A 201 -16.46 -12.80 -34.73
CA THR A 201 -16.31 -11.69 -33.79
C THR A 201 -16.72 -12.08 -32.36
N ILE A 202 -17.89 -12.71 -32.21
CA ILE A 202 -18.38 -13.18 -30.90
C ILE A 202 -17.40 -14.14 -30.27
N ARG A 203 -16.93 -15.12 -31.04
CA ARG A 203 -15.95 -16.10 -30.57
C ARG A 203 -14.64 -15.46 -30.12
N THR A 204 -14.11 -14.54 -30.91
CA THR A 204 -12.86 -13.83 -30.56
C THR A 204 -13.03 -13.04 -29.27
N LEU A 205 -14.15 -12.34 -29.12
CA LEU A 205 -14.44 -11.59 -27.87
C LEU A 205 -14.49 -12.50 -26.65
N GLN A 206 -15.13 -13.68 -26.74
CA GLN A 206 -15.21 -14.61 -25.63
C GLN A 206 -13.84 -15.21 -25.25
N VAL A 207 -13.01 -15.53 -26.23
CA VAL A 207 -11.64 -16.01 -26.00
C VAL A 207 -10.82 -14.93 -25.29
N THR A 208 -10.81 -13.69 -25.84
CA THR A 208 -10.06 -12.59 -25.26
C THR A 208 -10.52 -12.25 -23.84
N GLN A 209 -11.82 -12.30 -23.58
CA GLN A 209 -12.37 -12.08 -22.23
C GLN A 209 -11.90 -13.16 -21.25
N SER A 210 -11.89 -14.43 -21.68
CA SER A 210 -11.42 -15.54 -20.86
C SER A 210 -9.93 -15.41 -20.51
N ASP A 211 -9.09 -15.08 -21.50
CA ASP A 211 -7.65 -14.88 -21.31
C ASP A 211 -7.35 -13.68 -20.41
N LEU A 212 -8.11 -12.59 -20.56
CA LEU A 212 -8.00 -11.41 -19.70
C LEU A 212 -8.32 -11.75 -18.24
N LEU A 213 -9.42 -12.46 -17.99
CA LEU A 213 -9.80 -12.87 -16.64
C LEU A 213 -8.74 -13.78 -15.99
N ALA A 214 -8.18 -14.72 -16.75
CA ALA A 214 -7.10 -15.57 -16.27
C ALA A 214 -5.83 -14.76 -15.92
N THR A 215 -5.47 -13.79 -16.78
CA THR A 215 -4.30 -12.92 -16.55
C THR A 215 -4.49 -12.04 -15.32
N VAL A 216 -5.68 -11.46 -15.14
CA VAL A 216 -6.01 -10.65 -13.95
C VAL A 216 -5.94 -11.48 -12.67
N ALA A 217 -6.46 -12.72 -12.69
CA ALA A 217 -6.40 -13.61 -11.54
C ALA A 217 -4.94 -13.94 -11.14
N LEU A 218 -4.09 -14.28 -12.11
CA LEU A 218 -2.66 -14.53 -11.86
C LEU A 218 -1.91 -13.30 -11.33
N ALA A 219 -2.19 -12.12 -11.91
CA ALA A 219 -1.60 -10.87 -11.44
C ALA A 219 -2.03 -10.53 -9.99
N GLN A 220 -3.27 -10.79 -9.64
CA GLN A 220 -3.79 -10.57 -8.30
C GLN A 220 -3.17 -11.53 -7.27
N GLU A 221 -3.00 -12.80 -7.63
CA GLU A 221 -2.32 -13.79 -6.79
C GLU A 221 -0.85 -13.41 -6.56
N ALA A 222 -0.13 -13.06 -7.62
CA ALA A 222 1.27 -12.62 -7.52
C ALA A 222 1.42 -11.37 -6.63
N ARG A 223 0.49 -10.42 -6.75
CA ARG A 223 0.45 -9.22 -5.89
C ARG A 223 0.23 -9.58 -4.43
N GLN A 224 -0.73 -10.46 -4.12
CA GLN A 224 -1.00 -10.90 -2.74
C GLN A 224 0.22 -11.59 -2.12
N HIS A 225 0.91 -12.44 -2.88
CA HIS A 225 2.14 -13.07 -2.42
C HIS A 225 3.27 -12.05 -2.15
N ALA A 226 3.44 -11.06 -3.02
CA ALA A 226 4.43 -9.99 -2.82
C ALA A 226 4.11 -9.13 -1.58
N GLU A 227 2.85 -8.75 -1.38
CA GLU A 227 2.40 -8.00 -0.21
C GLU A 227 2.60 -8.81 1.09
N ALA A 228 2.23 -10.09 1.09
CA ALA A 228 2.43 -10.97 2.25
C ALA A 228 3.92 -11.14 2.60
N ALA A 229 4.79 -11.32 1.59
CA ALA A 229 6.23 -11.40 1.79
C ALA A 229 6.83 -10.09 2.35
N SER A 230 6.35 -8.94 1.87
CA SER A 230 6.78 -7.62 2.38
C SER A 230 6.36 -7.41 3.83
N VAL A 231 5.13 -7.79 4.20
CA VAL A 231 4.65 -7.71 5.59
C VAL A 231 5.47 -8.62 6.51
N ALA A 232 5.71 -9.88 6.08
CA ALA A 232 6.51 -10.83 6.85
C ALA A 232 7.96 -10.34 7.04
N LYS A 233 8.58 -9.77 5.99
CA LYS A 233 9.91 -9.16 6.06
C LYS A 233 9.96 -8.02 7.09
N GLY A 234 8.96 -7.13 7.07
CA GLY A 234 8.87 -6.02 8.02
C GLY A 234 8.69 -6.47 9.47
N GLN A 235 7.84 -7.48 9.70
CA GLN A 235 7.62 -8.06 11.03
C GLN A 235 8.88 -8.74 11.57
N PHE A 236 9.55 -9.53 10.72
CA PHE A 236 10.81 -10.18 11.08
C PHE A 236 11.88 -9.17 11.52
N LEU A 237 12.08 -8.11 10.74
CA LEU A 237 13.06 -7.08 11.05
C LEU A 237 12.70 -6.29 12.32
N ALA A 238 11.41 -6.00 12.56
CA ALA A 238 10.97 -5.36 13.80
C ALA A 238 11.26 -6.23 15.02
N ASN A 239 10.94 -7.52 14.96
CA ASN A 239 11.22 -8.47 16.04
C ASN A 239 12.73 -8.61 16.27
N MET A 240 13.51 -8.79 15.20
CA MET A 240 14.99 -8.89 15.30
C MET A 240 15.63 -7.66 15.94
N SER A 241 15.06 -6.46 15.68
CA SER A 241 15.58 -5.26 16.35
C SER A 241 15.40 -5.29 17.85
N HIS A 242 14.22 -5.67 18.31
CA HIS A 242 13.98 -5.80 19.75
C HIS A 242 14.91 -6.84 20.36
N GLU A 243 15.06 -8.01 19.72
CA GLU A 243 15.94 -9.09 20.16
C GLU A 243 17.43 -8.71 20.18
N ILE A 244 17.87 -7.82 19.30
CA ILE A 244 19.27 -7.33 19.28
C ILE A 244 19.44 -6.11 20.19
N ARG A 245 18.45 -5.24 20.32
CA ARG A 245 18.52 -4.04 21.15
C ARG A 245 18.70 -4.37 22.63
N THR A 246 17.98 -5.38 23.12
CA THR A 246 18.04 -5.79 24.54
C THR A 246 19.46 -6.18 24.98
N PRO A 247 20.17 -7.16 24.35
CA PRO A 247 21.54 -7.50 24.75
C PRO A 247 22.51 -6.34 24.48
N MET A 248 22.31 -5.54 23.45
CA MET A 248 23.18 -4.38 23.16
C MET A 248 23.09 -3.30 24.23
N ASN A 249 21.87 -3.01 24.72
CA ASN A 249 21.68 -2.07 25.82
C ASN A 249 22.34 -2.59 27.12
N ALA A 250 22.25 -3.89 27.37
CA ALA A 250 22.96 -4.52 28.49
C ALA A 250 24.49 -4.35 28.39
N ILE A 251 25.06 -4.59 27.20
CA ILE A 251 26.51 -4.38 26.95
C ILE A 251 26.87 -2.91 27.16
N LEU A 252 26.11 -1.97 26.60
CA LEU A 252 26.34 -0.52 26.78
C LEU A 252 26.25 -0.12 28.26
N GLY A 253 25.24 -0.63 28.98
CA GLY A 253 25.09 -0.38 30.41
C GLY A 253 26.32 -0.84 31.20
N MET A 254 26.81 -2.06 30.96
CA MET A 254 27.99 -2.59 31.62
C MET A 254 29.28 -1.81 31.28
N LEU A 255 29.43 -1.40 30.01
CA LEU A 255 30.57 -0.57 29.61
C LEU A 255 30.50 0.80 30.29
N THR A 256 29.31 1.41 30.38
CA THR A 256 29.12 2.69 31.08
C THR A 256 29.43 2.57 32.56
N LEU A 257 29.03 1.50 33.23
CA LEU A 257 29.37 1.24 34.63
C LEU A 257 30.89 1.02 34.81
N THR A 258 31.51 0.25 33.90
CA THR A 258 32.96 0.03 33.90
C THR A 258 33.74 1.33 33.79
N LEU A 259 33.29 2.26 32.90
CA LEU A 259 33.91 3.57 32.73
C LEU A 259 33.82 4.48 33.97
N LYS A 260 32.89 4.21 34.89
CA LYS A 260 32.76 4.92 36.17
C LYS A 260 33.66 4.37 37.27
N THR A 261 34.36 3.25 37.02
CA THR A 261 35.30 2.66 37.98
C THR A 261 36.75 3.17 37.78
N ASN A 262 37.64 2.86 38.71
CA ASN A 262 39.04 3.19 38.55
C ASN A 262 39.72 2.27 37.53
N LEU A 263 39.90 2.78 36.30
CA LEU A 263 40.53 2.06 35.20
C LEU A 263 41.99 2.50 34.99
N SER A 264 42.85 1.57 34.62
CA SER A 264 44.12 1.93 34.01
C SER A 264 43.91 2.60 32.64
N SER A 265 44.89 3.38 32.18
CA SER A 265 44.82 4.06 30.87
C SER A 265 44.53 3.08 29.70
N GLN A 266 45.09 1.86 29.78
CA GLN A 266 44.83 0.83 28.76
C GLN A 266 43.43 0.25 28.85
N GLN A 267 42.88 0.04 30.03
CA GLN A 267 41.50 -0.42 30.23
C GLN A 267 40.52 0.64 29.81
N LEU A 268 40.78 1.90 30.11
CA LEU A 268 39.96 3.03 29.67
C LEU A 268 39.90 3.10 28.14
N ASP A 269 41.04 3.00 27.45
CA ASP A 269 41.09 2.98 25.99
C ASP A 269 40.28 1.84 25.39
N TYR A 270 40.42 0.61 25.91
CA TYR A 270 39.67 -0.55 25.43
C TYR A 270 38.18 -0.43 25.68
N THR A 271 37.78 0.02 26.86
CA THR A 271 36.38 0.15 27.25
C THR A 271 35.69 1.26 26.43
N THR A 272 36.38 2.38 26.20
CA THR A 272 35.87 3.46 25.35
C THR A 272 35.71 3.03 23.90
N LYS A 273 36.64 2.27 23.34
CA LYS A 273 36.55 1.69 21.99
C LYS A 273 35.42 0.68 21.87
N ALA A 274 35.23 -0.16 22.89
CA ALA A 274 34.13 -1.14 22.93
C ALA A 274 32.76 -0.43 22.99
N GLU A 275 32.66 0.63 23.82
CA GLU A 275 31.44 1.44 23.92
C GLU A 275 31.09 2.11 22.56
N ALA A 276 32.09 2.72 21.90
CA ALA A 276 31.92 3.31 20.59
C ALA A 276 31.47 2.31 19.52
N ALA A 277 32.05 1.12 19.52
CA ALA A 277 31.67 0.03 18.63
C ALA A 277 30.21 -0.44 18.88
N ALA A 278 29.82 -0.60 20.14
CA ALA A 278 28.47 -0.99 20.53
C ALA A 278 27.42 0.07 20.13
N LYS A 279 27.71 1.35 20.34
CA LYS A 279 26.85 2.47 19.89
C LYS A 279 26.72 2.49 18.37
N SER A 280 27.81 2.29 17.64
CA SER A 280 27.81 2.20 16.18
C SER A 280 26.94 1.05 15.66
N LEU A 281 27.04 -0.13 16.26
CA LEU A 281 26.23 -1.29 15.88
C LEU A 281 24.74 -1.03 16.13
N LEU A 282 24.38 -0.44 17.26
CA LEU A 282 22.99 -0.06 17.55
C LEU A 282 22.45 0.97 16.53
N GLY A 283 23.27 1.93 16.12
CA GLY A 283 22.96 2.87 15.06
C GLY A 283 22.65 2.17 13.73
N LEU A 284 23.50 1.23 13.31
CA LEU A 284 23.30 0.43 12.09
C LEU A 284 21.99 -0.36 12.10
N ILE A 285 21.66 -0.97 13.25
CA ILE A 285 20.40 -1.72 13.38
C ILE A 285 19.20 -0.79 13.25
N ASN A 286 19.23 0.37 13.87
CA ASN A 286 18.18 1.37 13.74
C ASN A 286 18.04 1.88 12.30
N ASP A 287 19.15 2.09 11.58
CA ASP A 287 19.15 2.46 10.15
C ASP A 287 18.46 1.40 9.28
N VAL A 288 18.77 0.10 9.49
CA VAL A 288 18.14 -1.01 8.75
C VAL A 288 16.65 -1.07 9.00
N LEU A 289 16.23 -0.80 10.24
CA LEU A 289 14.81 -0.76 10.59
C LEU A 289 14.09 0.43 10.00
N ASP A 290 14.68 1.63 10.10
CA ASP A 290 14.09 2.83 9.51
C ASP A 290 13.95 2.64 7.99
N PHE A 291 14.96 2.10 7.32
CA PHE A 291 14.90 1.74 5.91
C PHE A 291 13.76 0.75 5.60
N SER A 292 13.60 -0.29 6.41
CA SER A 292 12.54 -1.28 6.23
C SER A 292 11.13 -0.72 6.47
N LYS A 293 10.97 0.19 7.44
CA LYS A 293 9.70 0.89 7.68
C LYS A 293 9.34 1.82 6.51
N ILE A 294 10.34 2.47 5.93
CA ILE A 294 10.19 3.33 4.75
C ILE A 294 9.78 2.48 3.54
N GLU A 295 10.51 1.38 3.24
CA GLU A 295 10.21 0.47 2.13
C GLU A 295 8.78 -0.09 2.21
N ALA A 296 8.31 -0.38 3.43
CA ALA A 296 6.95 -0.87 3.69
C ALA A 296 5.88 0.25 3.77
N HIS A 297 6.21 1.51 3.52
CA HIS A 297 5.34 2.69 3.69
C HIS A 297 4.67 2.76 5.08
N LYS A 298 5.37 2.28 6.13
CA LYS A 298 4.90 2.26 7.52
C LYS A 298 5.52 3.34 8.40
N MET A 299 6.43 4.16 7.86
CA MET A 299 6.97 5.28 8.61
C MET A 299 5.95 6.41 8.69
N VAL A 300 5.62 6.80 9.90
CA VAL A 300 4.69 7.91 10.20
C VAL A 300 5.50 9.04 10.82
N LEU A 301 5.26 10.27 10.36
CA LEU A 301 5.81 11.46 10.96
C LEU A 301 5.05 11.82 12.24
N ASP A 302 5.76 12.41 13.20
CA ASP A 302 5.22 12.92 14.48
C ASP A 302 5.40 14.44 14.58
N PRO A 303 4.52 15.21 13.91
CA PRO A 303 4.63 16.67 13.93
C PRO A 303 4.29 17.23 15.31
N SER A 304 5.26 17.86 15.94
CA SER A 304 5.13 18.50 17.25
C SER A 304 5.72 19.91 17.23
N PRO A 305 5.29 20.83 18.13
CA PRO A 305 5.91 22.12 18.26
C PRO A 305 7.38 22.00 18.69
N PHE A 306 8.29 22.66 17.99
CA PHE A 306 9.70 22.70 18.34
C PHE A 306 10.32 24.07 18.13
N ARG A 307 11.51 24.29 18.72
CA ARG A 307 12.29 25.51 18.57
C ARG A 307 13.49 25.26 17.66
N LEU A 308 13.60 26.08 16.61
CA LEU A 308 14.67 25.96 15.62
C LEU A 308 16.05 26.26 16.22
N ASP A 309 16.14 27.28 17.07
CA ASP A 309 17.39 27.64 17.76
C ASP A 309 17.91 26.55 18.68
N GLN A 310 17.00 25.79 19.35
CA GLN A 310 17.37 24.66 20.18
C GLN A 310 17.86 23.48 19.34
N LEU A 311 17.18 23.21 18.22
CA LEU A 311 17.61 22.17 17.27
C LEU A 311 19.06 22.43 16.78
N ILE A 312 19.38 23.68 16.45
CA ILE A 312 20.72 24.06 15.98
C ILE A 312 21.74 23.92 17.09
N ARG A 313 21.48 24.40 18.32
CA ARG A 313 22.38 24.23 19.46
C ARG A 313 22.68 22.75 19.75
N ASP A 314 21.64 21.90 19.69
CA ASP A 314 21.81 20.47 19.91
C ASP A 314 22.67 19.82 18.82
N LEU A 315 22.50 20.23 17.55
CA LEU A 315 23.32 19.81 16.42
C LEU A 315 24.77 20.24 16.58
N GLU A 316 25.00 21.49 16.91
CA GLU A 316 26.34 22.05 17.12
C GLU A 316 27.11 21.32 18.22
N ALA A 317 26.46 21.06 19.36
CA ALA A 317 27.05 20.30 20.47
C ALA A 317 27.50 18.90 20.06
N VAL A 318 26.64 18.16 19.34
CA VAL A 318 26.92 16.79 18.86
C VAL A 318 28.03 16.77 17.81
N LEU A 319 27.99 17.70 16.85
CA LEU A 319 28.92 17.72 15.73
C LEU A 319 30.32 18.23 16.15
N THR A 320 30.37 19.20 17.06
CA THR A 320 31.65 19.71 17.63
C THR A 320 32.37 18.58 18.40
N ALA A 321 31.65 17.80 19.17
CA ALA A 321 32.22 16.62 19.85
C ALA A 321 32.81 15.59 18.87
N ASN A 322 32.24 15.47 17.67
CA ASN A 322 32.70 14.54 16.63
C ASN A 322 33.85 15.08 15.76
N LEU A 323 34.18 16.36 15.89
CA LEU A 323 35.24 16.97 15.07
C LEU A 323 36.64 16.45 15.42
N ALA A 324 36.82 16.00 16.67
CA ALA A 324 38.10 15.55 17.20
C ALA A 324 39.26 16.54 16.89
N GLU A 325 40.37 16.04 16.35
CA GLU A 325 41.56 16.88 16.01
C GLU A 325 41.57 17.32 14.53
N LYS A 326 40.46 17.19 13.78
CA LYS A 326 40.44 17.60 12.37
C LYS A 326 40.46 19.11 12.20
N PRO A 327 41.31 19.66 11.31
CA PRO A 327 41.36 21.08 11.02
C PRO A 327 40.20 21.53 10.10
N ILE A 328 38.96 21.41 10.59
CA ILE A 328 37.73 21.76 9.88
C ILE A 328 37.00 22.85 10.66
N GLN A 329 36.57 23.89 9.97
CA GLN A 329 35.72 24.94 10.52
C GLN A 329 34.25 24.58 10.31
N LEU A 330 33.46 24.55 11.40
CA LEU A 330 32.00 24.39 11.32
C LEU A 330 31.35 25.78 11.34
N HIS A 331 30.43 25.99 10.37
CA HIS A 331 29.66 27.21 10.26
C HIS A 331 28.16 26.91 10.32
N PHE A 332 27.43 27.63 11.16
CA PHE A 332 25.98 27.53 11.29
C PHE A 332 25.38 28.89 10.97
N ASP A 333 24.77 29.02 9.79
CA ASP A 333 24.21 30.26 9.30
C ASP A 333 22.68 30.18 9.32
N LEU A 334 22.07 30.88 10.26
CA LEU A 334 20.64 30.98 10.38
C LEU A 334 20.17 32.36 9.87
N ASP A 335 19.24 32.37 8.91
CA ASP A 335 18.58 33.60 8.48
C ASP A 335 17.86 34.25 9.67
N PRO A 336 18.16 35.50 10.00
CA PRO A 336 17.50 36.21 11.10
C PRO A 336 15.97 36.30 10.98
N ARG A 337 15.44 36.13 9.77
CA ARG A 337 14.00 36.10 9.50
C ARG A 337 13.35 34.76 9.80
N ALA A 338 14.13 33.68 10.05
CA ALA A 338 13.59 32.38 10.29
C ALA A 338 12.80 32.34 11.62
N PRO A 339 11.51 31.93 11.59
CA PRO A 339 10.72 31.80 12.80
C PRO A 339 11.31 30.74 13.73
N ASN A 340 11.33 31.01 15.02
CA ASN A 340 11.92 30.08 15.98
C ASN A 340 10.95 28.98 16.44
N SER A 341 9.65 29.26 16.43
CA SER A 341 8.61 28.30 16.87
C SER A 341 7.91 27.71 15.66
N LEU A 342 8.11 26.40 15.43
CA LEU A 342 7.66 25.67 14.25
C LEU A 342 6.94 24.38 14.68
N ILE A 343 6.08 23.86 13.81
CA ILE A 343 5.46 22.53 13.98
C ILE A 343 6.05 21.59 12.94
N GLY A 344 6.59 20.46 13.40
CA GLY A 344 7.18 19.44 12.53
C GLY A 344 7.83 18.31 13.33
N ASP A 345 8.38 17.33 12.64
CA ASP A 345 9.10 16.22 13.28
C ASP A 345 10.59 16.62 13.47
N ALA A 346 10.84 17.26 14.62
CA ALA A 346 12.18 17.72 14.99
C ALA A 346 13.19 16.57 15.10
N LEU A 347 12.74 15.38 15.52
CA LEU A 347 13.61 14.20 15.65
C LEU A 347 14.11 13.73 14.29
N ARG A 348 13.23 13.61 13.32
CA ARG A 348 13.58 13.20 11.96
C ARG A 348 14.37 14.27 11.23
N LEU A 349 14.02 15.53 11.39
CA LEU A 349 14.81 16.64 10.84
C LEU A 349 16.23 16.63 11.42
N ARG A 350 16.39 16.45 12.72
CA ARG A 350 17.71 16.30 13.38
C ARG A 350 18.49 15.12 12.83
N GLN A 351 17.85 13.97 12.63
CA GLN A 351 18.47 12.76 12.08
C GLN A 351 19.01 12.99 10.66
N VAL A 352 18.23 13.67 9.79
CA VAL A 352 18.68 14.07 8.45
C VAL A 352 19.90 14.98 8.53
N LEU A 353 19.84 16.03 9.33
CA LEU A 353 20.92 17.02 9.45
C LEU A 353 22.19 16.40 10.05
N ILE A 354 22.08 15.55 11.09
CA ILE A 354 23.23 14.82 11.65
C ILE A 354 23.88 13.92 10.60
N ASN A 355 23.08 13.21 9.80
CA ASN A 355 23.63 12.35 8.77
C ASN A 355 24.35 13.14 7.65
N LEU A 356 23.74 14.23 7.15
CA LEU A 356 24.35 15.06 6.11
C LEU A 356 25.62 15.76 6.61
N MET A 357 25.57 16.41 7.78
CA MET A 357 26.72 17.07 8.40
C MET A 357 27.82 16.08 8.82
N GLY A 358 27.44 14.93 9.35
CA GLY A 358 28.37 13.85 9.69
C GLY A 358 29.13 13.33 8.47
N ASN A 359 28.44 13.15 7.33
CA ASN A 359 29.07 12.80 6.06
C ASN A 359 29.99 13.91 5.56
N ALA A 360 29.57 15.18 5.64
CA ALA A 360 30.39 16.33 5.30
C ALA A 360 31.70 16.37 6.10
N ILE A 361 31.63 16.22 7.43
CA ILE A 361 32.82 16.14 8.32
C ILE A 361 33.69 14.92 8.00
N LYS A 362 33.08 13.79 7.72
CA LYS A 362 33.75 12.52 7.41
C LYS A 362 34.61 12.63 6.16
N PHE A 363 34.08 13.21 5.09
CA PHE A 363 34.71 13.32 3.77
C PHE A 363 35.50 14.61 3.53
N THR A 364 35.50 15.52 4.50
CA THR A 364 36.38 16.69 4.51
C THR A 364 37.62 16.40 5.35
N HIS A 365 38.81 16.58 4.81
CA HIS A 365 40.08 16.44 5.53
C HIS A 365 40.53 17.74 6.20
N GLN A 366 40.38 18.85 5.47
CA GLN A 366 40.67 20.18 5.90
C GLN A 366 39.77 21.17 5.17
N GLY A 367 39.47 22.32 5.78
CA GLY A 367 38.61 23.33 5.20
C GLY A 367 37.39 23.64 6.06
N HIS A 368 36.19 23.63 5.44
CA HIS A 368 34.99 24.02 6.16
C HIS A 368 33.78 23.11 5.82
N VAL A 369 32.86 23.03 6.77
CA VAL A 369 31.54 22.46 6.63
C VAL A 369 30.52 23.49 7.11
N ARG A 370 29.51 23.77 6.31
CA ARG A 370 28.53 24.83 6.54
C ARG A 370 27.12 24.30 6.50
N LEU A 371 26.33 24.56 7.54
CA LEU A 371 24.88 24.42 7.53
C LEU A 371 24.28 25.82 7.37
N ALA A 372 23.57 26.08 6.28
CA ALA A 372 22.80 27.27 6.06
C ALA A 372 21.30 26.98 6.10
N ILE A 373 20.55 27.81 6.84
CA ILE A 373 19.08 27.72 6.94
C ILE A 373 18.51 29.08 6.56
N GLY A 374 17.76 29.14 5.46
CA GLY A 374 17.20 30.36 4.90
C GLY A 374 15.70 30.32 4.73
N VAL A 375 15.05 31.47 4.83
CA VAL A 375 13.62 31.63 4.53
C VAL A 375 13.45 31.80 3.02
N LEU A 376 12.82 30.82 2.36
CA LEU A 376 12.53 30.87 0.93
C LEU A 376 11.21 31.59 0.64
N ALA A 377 10.19 31.34 1.48
CA ALA A 377 8.88 31.97 1.41
C ALA A 377 8.21 31.91 2.79
N GLN A 378 7.34 32.88 3.08
CA GLN A 378 6.50 32.86 4.27
C GLN A 378 5.11 33.36 3.90
N THR A 379 4.08 32.58 4.22
CA THR A 379 2.68 32.89 3.95
C THR A 379 1.87 32.63 5.23
N GLY A 380 1.45 33.75 5.87
CA GLY A 380 0.54 33.69 7.03
C GLY A 380 0.94 32.71 8.12
N GLU A 381 0.42 31.47 8.03
CA GLU A 381 0.60 30.41 9.03
C GLU A 381 1.71 29.40 8.69
N GLN A 382 2.38 29.54 7.54
CA GLN A 382 3.41 28.60 7.08
C GLN A 382 4.68 29.33 6.65
N VAL A 383 5.81 28.68 6.88
CA VAL A 383 7.11 29.13 6.38
C VAL A 383 7.76 28.00 5.57
N ARG A 384 8.32 28.36 4.42
CA ARG A 384 9.16 27.48 3.62
C ARG A 384 10.61 27.78 3.94
N LEU A 385 11.27 26.83 4.63
CA LEU A 385 12.68 26.92 5.00
C LEU A 385 13.51 26.08 4.04
N GLY A 386 14.60 26.65 3.55
CA GLY A 386 15.64 25.96 2.80
C GLY A 386 16.79 25.57 3.74
N PHE A 387 17.21 24.31 3.67
CA PHE A 387 18.34 23.77 4.40
C PHE A 387 19.43 23.41 3.40
N SER A 388 20.67 23.82 3.64
CA SER A 388 21.81 23.52 2.78
C SER A 388 23.02 23.12 3.62
N VAL A 389 23.56 21.94 3.37
CA VAL A 389 24.80 21.43 3.97
C VAL A 389 25.87 21.40 2.90
N GLN A 390 26.86 22.25 3.05
CA GLN A 390 28.01 22.41 2.13
C GLN A 390 29.28 21.90 2.79
N ASP A 391 30.09 21.16 2.05
CA ASP A 391 31.44 20.74 2.43
C ASP A 391 32.48 21.14 1.38
N SER A 392 33.70 21.32 1.82
CA SER A 392 34.87 21.55 0.97
C SER A 392 35.72 20.28 0.80
N GLY A 393 35.09 19.09 0.85
CA GLY A 393 35.73 17.81 0.82
C GLY A 393 36.08 17.31 -0.60
N ILE A 394 36.19 15.99 -0.72
CA ILE A 394 36.62 15.32 -1.94
C ILE A 394 35.62 15.44 -3.12
N GLY A 395 34.35 15.81 -2.84
CA GLY A 395 33.30 15.81 -3.84
C GLY A 395 32.91 14.42 -4.32
N ILE A 396 31.93 14.35 -5.23
CA ILE A 396 31.33 13.11 -5.74
C ILE A 396 31.36 13.14 -7.26
N SER A 397 31.89 12.06 -7.86
CA SER A 397 31.94 11.93 -9.32
C SER A 397 30.51 11.81 -9.90
N PRO A 398 30.26 12.32 -11.13
CA PRO A 398 28.91 12.27 -11.76
C PRO A 398 28.29 10.87 -11.80
N GLU A 399 29.12 9.85 -12.01
CA GLU A 399 28.69 8.44 -12.08
C GLU A 399 28.14 7.93 -10.74
N ASN A 400 28.63 8.47 -9.62
CA ASN A 400 28.25 8.07 -8.28
C ASN A 400 27.11 8.90 -7.67
N GLN A 401 26.80 10.10 -8.22
CA GLN A 401 25.80 11.01 -7.65
C GLN A 401 24.39 10.40 -7.57
N GLN A 402 24.00 9.53 -8.49
CA GLN A 402 22.74 8.80 -8.41
C GLN A 402 22.84 7.61 -7.46
N ARG A 403 23.95 6.87 -7.50
CA ARG A 403 24.17 5.63 -6.76
C ARG A 403 24.27 5.83 -5.24
N ILE A 404 24.76 6.98 -4.76
CA ILE A 404 24.87 7.25 -3.31
C ILE A 404 23.53 7.31 -2.60
N PHE A 405 22.43 7.44 -3.32
CA PHE A 405 21.07 7.41 -2.79
C PHE A 405 20.44 6.02 -2.85
N GLU A 406 21.08 5.03 -3.47
CA GLU A 406 20.63 3.64 -3.46
C GLU A 406 21.03 2.98 -2.14
N GLY A 407 20.10 2.28 -1.50
CA GLY A 407 20.37 1.59 -0.24
C GLY A 407 21.48 0.56 -0.41
N PHE A 408 22.38 0.47 0.60
CA PHE A 408 23.56 -0.40 0.62
C PHE A 408 24.62 -0.10 -0.47
N SER A 409 24.47 0.99 -1.21
CA SER A 409 25.43 1.42 -2.22
C SER A 409 26.56 2.23 -1.57
N GLN A 410 27.79 1.88 -1.89
CA GLN A 410 28.99 2.63 -1.49
C GLN A 410 29.80 2.96 -2.75
N ALA A 411 30.26 4.21 -2.86
CA ALA A 411 30.86 4.73 -4.09
C ALA A 411 32.14 4.01 -4.52
N GLU A 412 32.94 3.42 -3.57
CA GLU A 412 34.15 2.66 -3.88
C GLU A 412 34.52 1.65 -2.78
N ALA A 413 34.97 0.44 -3.16
CA ALA A 413 35.47 -0.58 -2.25
C ALA A 413 36.77 -0.17 -1.49
N SER A 414 37.48 0.87 -1.96
CA SER A 414 38.70 1.42 -1.34
C SER A 414 38.40 2.35 -0.16
N THR A 415 37.30 3.07 -0.20
CA THR A 415 36.85 4.00 0.86
C THR A 415 36.29 3.26 2.07
N THR A 416 35.78 2.03 1.87
CA THR A 416 35.20 1.17 2.94
C THR A 416 36.23 0.84 4.03
N ARG A 417 37.49 0.59 3.68
CA ARG A 417 38.58 0.28 4.62
C ARG A 417 39.03 1.47 5.47
N ARG A 418 38.77 2.69 5.01
CA ARG A 418 39.27 3.92 5.65
C ARG A 418 38.21 4.70 6.43
N PHE A 419 36.93 4.59 6.04
CA PHE A 419 35.89 5.48 6.58
C PHE A 419 34.60 4.80 7.05
N GLY A 420 34.39 3.50 6.86
CA GLY A 420 33.24 2.69 7.38
C GLY A 420 31.84 3.37 7.24
N GLY A 421 30.76 2.60 7.12
CA GLY A 421 29.39 3.12 7.10
C GLY A 421 28.41 2.11 6.54
N SER A 422 27.09 2.22 6.86
CA SER A 422 26.04 1.31 6.38
C SER A 422 25.71 1.44 4.91
N GLY A 423 25.98 2.60 4.31
CA GLY A 423 25.49 2.96 2.97
C GLY A 423 23.97 3.21 2.92
N LEU A 424 23.32 3.27 4.10
CA LEU A 424 21.87 3.51 4.22
C LEU A 424 21.52 4.96 4.53
N GLY A 425 22.43 5.70 5.17
CA GLY A 425 22.13 7.04 5.72
C GLY A 425 21.56 8.00 4.69
N LEU A 426 22.18 8.13 3.50
CA LEU A 426 21.68 9.05 2.45
C LEU A 426 20.35 8.60 1.85
N ALA A 427 20.15 7.29 1.67
CA ALA A 427 18.88 6.75 1.20
C ALA A 427 17.75 7.04 2.21
N ILE A 428 18.01 6.82 3.50
CA ILE A 428 17.09 7.13 4.60
C ILE A 428 16.81 8.64 4.66
N SER A 429 17.84 9.48 4.56
CA SER A 429 17.66 10.94 4.58
C SER A 429 16.82 11.44 3.43
N ARG A 430 17.01 10.91 2.21
CA ARG A 430 16.19 11.25 1.05
C ARG A 430 14.72 10.90 1.27
N GLU A 431 14.45 9.70 1.76
CA GLU A 431 13.07 9.27 2.00
C GLU A 431 12.42 10.01 3.17
N MET A 432 13.17 10.34 4.24
CA MET A 432 12.66 11.18 5.32
C MET A 432 12.29 12.58 4.83
N VAL A 433 13.14 13.21 4.00
CA VAL A 433 12.84 14.51 3.40
C VAL A 433 11.61 14.42 2.49
N ASN A 434 11.46 13.34 1.70
CA ASN A 434 10.28 13.11 0.87
C ASN A 434 9.00 12.97 1.73
N LEU A 435 9.07 12.21 2.83
CA LEU A 435 7.94 12.07 3.76
C LEU A 435 7.55 13.42 4.42
N MET A 436 8.53 14.28 4.69
CA MET A 436 8.30 15.65 5.19
C MET A 436 7.83 16.63 4.11
N GLY A 437 7.57 16.17 2.88
CA GLY A 437 7.08 17.00 1.77
C GLY A 437 8.16 17.77 1.01
N GLY A 438 9.44 17.49 1.28
CA GLY A 438 10.58 18.10 0.60
C GLY A 438 11.18 17.20 -0.49
N ARG A 439 12.28 17.65 -1.07
CA ARG A 439 13.12 16.87 -1.99
C ARG A 439 14.59 17.15 -1.66
N LEU A 440 15.38 16.10 -1.46
CA LEU A 440 16.81 16.20 -1.23
C LEU A 440 17.54 16.29 -2.58
N GLU A 441 18.30 17.36 -2.78
CA GLU A 441 19.06 17.66 -3.98
C GLU A 441 20.56 17.63 -3.67
N LEU A 442 21.37 17.37 -4.70
CA LEU A 442 22.82 17.29 -4.60
C LEU A 442 23.47 18.08 -5.74
N GLU A 443 24.40 18.95 -5.38
CA GLU A 443 25.34 19.58 -6.28
C GLU A 443 26.76 19.23 -5.81
N SER A 444 27.56 18.58 -6.67
CA SER A 444 28.91 18.18 -6.30
C SER A 444 29.84 18.12 -7.51
N THR A 445 31.09 18.51 -7.28
CA THR A 445 32.17 18.35 -8.25
C THR A 445 33.35 17.65 -7.58
N LEU A 446 33.95 16.70 -8.28
CA LEU A 446 35.10 15.96 -7.76
C LEU A 446 36.26 16.92 -7.44
N GLY A 447 36.74 16.90 -6.18
CA GLY A 447 37.76 17.83 -5.68
C GLY A 447 37.26 19.23 -5.28
N GLY A 448 35.95 19.52 -5.53
CA GLY A 448 35.35 20.82 -5.20
C GLY A 448 34.37 20.83 -4.02
N GLY A 449 34.16 19.65 -3.42
CA GLY A 449 33.18 19.46 -2.34
C GLY A 449 31.78 19.12 -2.82
N SER A 450 30.83 19.08 -1.88
CA SER A 450 29.42 18.76 -2.16
C SER A 450 28.49 19.70 -1.42
N THR A 451 27.32 19.93 -1.99
CA THR A 451 26.20 20.65 -1.36
C THR A 451 24.95 19.80 -1.43
N PHE A 452 24.45 19.39 -0.28
CA PHE A 452 23.16 18.76 -0.14
C PHE A 452 22.14 19.79 0.31
N SER A 453 21.01 19.90 -0.41
CA SER A 453 19.99 20.90 -0.10
C SER A 453 18.58 20.33 -0.17
N PHE A 454 17.68 20.85 0.66
CA PHE A 454 16.25 20.53 0.64
C PHE A 454 15.43 21.70 1.21
N ALA A 455 14.15 21.73 0.89
CA ALA A 455 13.23 22.72 1.42
C ALA A 455 12.01 22.01 2.05
N LEU A 456 11.55 22.56 3.19
CA LEU A 456 10.37 22.07 3.91
C LEU A 456 9.37 23.20 4.13
N GLU A 457 8.09 22.88 4.02
CA GLU A 457 6.99 23.76 4.42
C GLU A 457 6.54 23.38 5.83
N LEU A 458 6.73 24.30 6.78
CA LEU A 458 6.47 24.06 8.19
C LEU A 458 5.43 25.07 8.71
N PRO A 459 4.38 24.60 9.40
CA PRO A 459 3.44 25.48 10.07
C PRO A 459 4.12 26.25 11.23
N LEU A 460 3.68 27.49 11.44
CA LEU A 460 4.11 28.30 12.57
C LEU A 460 3.36 27.85 13.83
N ALA A 461 4.07 27.67 14.94
CA ALA A 461 3.41 27.42 16.22
C ALA A 461 2.84 28.72 16.77
N THR A 462 1.52 28.83 16.85
CA THR A 462 0.83 29.99 17.44
C THR A 462 1.06 30.02 18.96
N GLN A 463 1.17 31.19 19.56
CA GLN A 463 1.46 31.40 21.01
C GLN A 463 0.46 30.69 21.96
N ALA A 464 -0.70 30.25 21.46
CA ALA A 464 -1.69 29.49 22.24
C ALA A 464 -1.26 28.04 22.58
N THR A 465 -0.22 27.50 21.92
CA THR A 465 0.26 26.12 22.14
C THR A 465 1.48 26.08 23.09
N GLN A 466 1.88 27.21 23.64
CA GLN A 466 3.03 27.33 24.55
C GLN A 466 2.68 27.13 26.04
N THR A 467 1.69 26.33 26.36
CA THR A 467 1.45 25.99 27.75
C THR A 467 2.26 24.74 28.10
N VAL A 468 3.47 24.93 28.51
CA VAL A 468 4.31 24.37 29.58
C VAL A 468 5.79 24.59 29.25
N ALA A 469 6.27 25.82 29.48
CA ALA A 469 7.69 26.08 29.80
C ALA A 469 7.72 26.67 31.23
N PRO A 470 8.67 26.26 32.06
CA PRO A 470 8.82 26.85 33.41
C PRO A 470 9.12 28.34 33.30
N PRO A 471 8.66 29.21 34.23
CA PRO A 471 8.89 30.64 34.18
C PRO A 471 10.38 30.93 34.38
N GLU A 472 11.00 31.51 33.34
CA GLU A 472 12.30 32.20 33.51
C GLU A 472 12.07 33.37 34.45
N SER A 473 12.73 33.31 35.59
CA SER A 473 12.82 34.39 36.57
C SER A 473 13.42 35.64 35.96
N ALA A 474 12.69 36.75 36.13
CA ALA A 474 13.03 38.11 35.70
C ALA A 474 14.49 38.46 35.97
N GLN A 475 15.18 38.90 34.91
CA GLN A 475 16.44 39.63 35.00
C GLN A 475 16.26 40.94 35.75
N ARG A 476 16.92 41.07 36.87
CA ARG A 476 17.23 42.38 37.46
C ARG A 476 18.63 42.77 37.04
N ASP A 477 18.73 43.88 36.33
CA ASP A 477 19.98 44.61 36.06
C ASP A 477 20.71 44.92 37.36
N SER A 478 21.96 44.47 37.48
CA SER A 478 22.94 45.04 38.39
C SER A 478 24.37 44.74 37.87
N PRO A 479 25.34 45.65 38.04
CA PRO A 479 26.62 45.65 37.35
C PRO A 479 27.63 44.62 37.89
N PRO A 480 28.70 44.29 37.12
CA PRO A 480 29.59 43.16 37.40
C PRO A 480 30.55 43.41 38.57
N GLY A 481 30.48 42.55 39.56
CA GLY A 481 31.50 42.40 40.61
C GLY A 481 32.34 41.13 40.37
N PRO A 482 33.53 41.02 40.96
CA PRO A 482 34.56 40.08 40.51
C PRO A 482 34.24 38.62 40.84
N SER A 483 34.65 37.78 39.89
CA SER A 483 34.62 36.32 39.85
C SER A 483 34.82 35.64 41.23
N ARG A 484 33.77 34.93 41.65
CA ARG A 484 33.92 33.77 42.54
C ARG A 484 33.55 32.55 41.71
N ASP A 485 34.44 31.58 41.70
CA ASP A 485 34.18 30.24 41.18
C ASP A 485 32.85 29.70 41.72
N PRO A 486 31.95 29.23 40.86
CA PRO A 486 30.73 28.60 41.35
C PRO A 486 31.08 27.30 42.06
N ALA A 487 30.82 27.25 43.36
CA ALA A 487 30.79 26.00 44.11
C ALA A 487 29.87 25.01 43.41
N PRO A 488 30.20 23.70 43.39
CA PRO A 488 29.35 22.71 42.76
C PRO A 488 27.98 22.70 43.45
N THR A 489 26.96 23.15 42.74
CA THR A 489 25.56 22.97 43.13
C THR A 489 25.32 21.45 43.26
N ALA A 490 24.94 21.02 44.47
CA ALA A 490 24.58 19.66 44.77
C ALA A 490 23.32 19.26 43.96
N SER A 491 23.53 18.80 42.74
CA SER A 491 22.49 18.32 41.81
C SER A 491 22.61 16.81 41.70
N GLY A 492 22.18 16.13 42.72
CA GLY A 492 22.03 14.68 42.76
C GLY A 492 20.66 14.27 43.29
N LEU A 493 20.31 13.02 43.19
CA LEU A 493 19.08 12.42 43.71
C LEU A 493 19.22 12.08 45.23
N HIS A 494 20.03 12.87 45.97
CA HIS A 494 20.40 12.56 47.35
C HIS A 494 19.14 12.35 48.23
N GLY A 495 19.03 11.13 48.78
CA GLY A 495 18.01 10.75 49.74
C GLY A 495 16.69 10.32 49.10
N MET A 496 16.49 10.48 47.79
CA MET A 496 15.26 10.01 47.10
C MET A 496 15.20 8.48 47.15
N ARG A 497 13.99 7.98 47.44
CA ARG A 497 13.66 6.54 47.44
C ARG A 497 12.91 6.21 46.16
N LEU A 498 13.55 5.46 45.28
CA LEU A 498 13.05 5.14 43.97
C LEU A 498 12.71 3.65 43.87
N LEU A 499 11.55 3.34 43.31
CA LEU A 499 11.19 1.98 42.92
C LEU A 499 11.40 1.85 41.41
N VAL A 500 12.31 0.95 40.99
CA VAL A 500 12.56 0.65 39.58
C VAL A 500 11.91 -0.69 39.25
N VAL A 501 11.01 -0.68 38.28
CA VAL A 501 10.24 -1.84 37.82
C VAL A 501 10.72 -2.21 36.43
N GLU A 502 11.41 -3.33 36.32
CA GLU A 502 12.09 -3.79 35.10
C GLU A 502 12.19 -5.31 35.17
N ASP A 503 11.92 -6.04 34.11
CA ASP A 503 11.96 -7.51 34.08
C ASP A 503 13.35 -8.09 33.81
N ASN A 504 14.25 -7.30 33.23
CA ASN A 504 15.60 -7.73 32.88
C ASN A 504 16.58 -7.42 34.01
N MET A 505 17.18 -8.47 34.59
CA MET A 505 18.13 -8.37 35.72
C MET A 505 19.33 -7.47 35.42
N VAL A 506 19.81 -7.43 34.16
CA VAL A 506 20.95 -6.58 33.79
C VAL A 506 20.54 -5.12 33.76
N ASN A 507 19.35 -4.80 33.18
CA ASN A 507 18.82 -3.46 33.19
C ASN A 507 18.51 -2.98 34.61
N GLN A 508 17.99 -3.85 35.47
CA GLN A 508 17.81 -3.57 36.91
C GLN A 508 19.10 -3.15 37.57
N GLN A 509 20.19 -3.96 37.35
CA GLN A 509 21.49 -3.66 37.91
C GLN A 509 22.02 -2.31 37.41
N VAL A 510 21.98 -2.07 36.11
CA VAL A 510 22.43 -0.80 35.50
C VAL A 510 21.64 0.39 36.07
N ALA A 511 20.31 0.32 36.11
CA ALA A 511 19.49 1.38 36.65
C ALA A 511 19.80 1.65 38.13
N ARG A 512 19.89 0.58 38.95
CA ARG A 512 20.25 0.68 40.38
C ARG A 512 21.58 1.36 40.60
N GLU A 513 22.63 0.89 39.93
CA GLU A 513 23.97 1.44 40.09
C GLU A 513 24.08 2.90 39.62
N LEU A 514 23.48 3.24 38.48
CA LEU A 514 23.45 4.61 37.96
C LEU A 514 22.73 5.56 38.91
N LEU A 515 21.53 5.20 39.37
CA LEU A 515 20.74 6.04 40.26
C LEU A 515 21.35 6.13 41.68
N THR A 516 21.94 5.04 42.17
CA THR A 516 22.65 5.05 43.45
C THR A 516 23.92 5.93 43.38
N SER A 517 24.62 5.94 42.23
CA SER A 517 25.76 6.87 42.03
C SER A 517 25.39 8.35 42.09
N GLU A 518 24.11 8.67 41.82
CA GLU A 518 23.56 10.02 41.96
C GLU A 518 22.96 10.28 43.37
N GLY A 519 23.08 9.34 44.30
CA GLY A 519 22.67 9.47 45.69
C GLY A 519 21.28 8.98 46.02
N ALA A 520 20.56 8.31 45.11
CA ALA A 520 19.25 7.74 45.35
C ALA A 520 19.34 6.40 46.11
N ARG A 521 18.25 6.07 46.84
CA ARG A 521 18.02 4.71 47.38
C ARG A 521 17.09 3.98 46.45
N VAL A 522 17.54 2.88 45.86
CA VAL A 522 16.78 2.17 44.80
C VAL A 522 16.36 0.80 45.31
N GLU A 523 15.06 0.53 45.19
CA GLU A 523 14.46 -0.79 45.33
C GLU A 523 13.99 -1.30 43.95
N LEU A 524 14.01 -2.61 43.76
CA LEU A 524 13.73 -3.24 42.46
C LEU A 524 12.49 -4.10 42.56
N ALA A 525 11.69 -4.11 41.46
CA ALA A 525 10.60 -5.04 41.24
C ALA A 525 10.72 -5.65 39.84
N ASP A 526 10.47 -6.97 39.74
CA ASP A 526 10.69 -7.74 38.50
C ASP A 526 9.55 -7.64 37.48
N ASN A 527 8.39 -7.08 37.88
CA ASN A 527 7.20 -6.92 37.04
C ASN A 527 6.19 -5.99 37.73
N GLY A 528 5.13 -5.63 37.02
CA GLY A 528 4.08 -4.76 37.53
C GLY A 528 3.36 -5.30 38.76
N GLN A 529 3.14 -6.61 38.85
CA GLN A 529 2.47 -7.24 39.99
C GLN A 529 3.31 -7.11 41.27
N SER A 530 4.62 -7.33 41.19
CA SER A 530 5.56 -7.15 42.30
C SER A 530 5.60 -5.68 42.75
N CYS A 531 5.56 -4.74 41.82
CA CYS A 531 5.47 -3.32 42.12
C CYS A 531 4.19 -2.97 42.91
N VAL A 532 3.03 -3.39 42.44
CA VAL A 532 1.75 -3.15 43.11
C VAL A 532 1.77 -3.74 44.52
N SER A 533 2.27 -4.97 44.69
CA SER A 533 2.37 -5.63 46.01
C SER A 533 3.33 -4.92 46.97
N LEU A 534 4.40 -4.32 46.50
CA LEU A 534 5.31 -3.51 47.31
C LEU A 534 4.65 -2.21 47.78
N LEU A 535 3.95 -1.53 46.89
CA LEU A 535 3.23 -0.29 47.18
C LEU A 535 2.03 -0.51 48.09
N GLU A 536 1.32 -1.65 47.97
CA GLU A 536 0.23 -2.04 48.86
C GLU A 536 0.71 -2.19 50.31
N ARG A 537 1.89 -2.82 50.50
CA ARG A 537 2.47 -2.99 51.84
C ARG A 537 2.97 -1.69 52.46
N ASN A 538 3.54 -0.79 51.64
CA ASN A 538 4.09 0.47 52.10
C ASN A 538 3.81 1.61 51.11
N PRO A 539 2.62 2.23 51.13
CA PRO A 539 2.21 3.25 50.14
C PRO A 539 3.08 4.51 50.10
N ARG A 540 3.81 4.80 51.16
CA ARG A 540 4.69 5.99 51.32
C ARG A 540 6.17 5.64 51.32
N ALA A 541 6.56 4.43 50.87
CA ALA A 541 7.95 4.00 50.89
C ALA A 541 8.81 4.68 49.84
N PHE A 542 8.21 5.13 48.72
CA PHE A 542 8.90 5.65 47.56
C PHE A 542 8.47 7.07 47.20
N ASP A 543 9.40 7.85 46.71
CA ASP A 543 9.22 9.22 46.26
C ASP A 543 8.89 9.28 44.76
N ALA A 544 9.27 8.26 43.98
CA ALA A 544 8.87 8.04 42.58
C ALA A 544 9.04 6.59 42.15
N VAL A 545 8.34 6.21 41.07
CA VAL A 545 8.41 4.90 40.41
C VAL A 545 8.91 5.08 38.99
N LEU A 546 9.94 4.35 38.60
CA LEU A 546 10.39 4.17 37.23
C LEU A 546 9.80 2.85 36.72
N MET A 547 8.91 2.91 35.74
CA MET A 547 8.09 1.81 35.28
C MET A 547 8.39 1.42 33.84
N ASP A 548 8.90 0.20 33.64
CA ASP A 548 8.95 -0.37 32.28
C ASP A 548 7.53 -0.63 31.78
N LEU A 549 7.30 -0.35 30.49
CA LEU A 549 5.98 -0.56 29.88
C LEU A 549 5.76 -2.02 29.51
N GLN A 550 6.81 -2.73 29.05
CA GLN A 550 6.71 -4.08 28.51
C GLN A 550 7.36 -5.09 29.47
N MET A 551 6.53 -5.72 30.28
CA MET A 551 6.96 -6.72 31.24
C MET A 551 6.00 -7.92 31.24
N PRO A 552 6.49 -9.13 31.57
CA PRO A 552 5.64 -10.31 31.75
C PRO A 552 4.76 -10.19 32.99
N VAL A 553 3.72 -11.00 33.09
CA VAL A 553 2.76 -11.11 34.18
C VAL A 553 1.81 -9.90 34.27
N MET A 554 2.34 -8.69 34.47
CA MET A 554 1.60 -7.43 34.48
C MET A 554 2.46 -6.34 33.84
N ASP A 555 1.95 -5.75 32.76
CA ASP A 555 2.63 -4.66 32.06
C ASP A 555 2.57 -3.33 32.82
N GLY A 556 3.36 -2.35 32.41
CA GLY A 556 3.44 -1.06 33.09
C GLY A 556 2.14 -0.26 33.06
N TYR A 557 1.34 -0.40 31.98
CA TYR A 557 0.04 0.27 31.90
C TYR A 557 -0.99 -0.31 32.88
N MET A 558 -1.01 -1.64 33.00
CA MET A 558 -1.87 -2.33 33.97
C MET A 558 -1.46 -2.00 35.41
N ALA A 559 -0.15 -2.03 35.68
CA ALA A 559 0.39 -1.68 36.99
C ALA A 559 0.05 -0.25 37.38
N THR A 560 0.24 0.70 36.47
CA THR A 560 -0.11 2.12 36.73
C THR A 560 -1.60 2.30 37.03
N ARG A 561 -2.48 1.65 36.26
CA ARG A 561 -3.93 1.69 36.54
C ARG A 561 -4.26 1.12 37.92
N ALA A 562 -3.69 -0.01 38.28
CA ALA A 562 -3.86 -0.61 39.60
C ALA A 562 -3.36 0.34 40.73
N ILE A 563 -2.19 0.97 40.55
CA ILE A 563 -1.64 1.94 41.52
C ILE A 563 -2.58 3.14 41.67
N ARG A 564 -3.15 3.66 40.57
CA ARG A 564 -4.05 4.83 40.60
C ARG A 564 -5.45 4.51 41.12
N HIS A 565 -6.04 3.38 40.67
CA HIS A 565 -7.45 3.06 40.96
C HIS A 565 -7.63 2.15 42.19
N ASP A 566 -6.78 1.11 42.31
CA ASP A 566 -6.98 0.11 43.38
C ASP A 566 -6.29 0.53 44.67
N LEU A 567 -5.07 1.12 44.57
CA LEU A 567 -4.34 1.63 45.73
C LEU A 567 -4.58 3.10 46.02
N GLY A 568 -5.22 3.87 45.12
CA GLY A 568 -5.55 5.28 45.33
C GLY A 568 -4.32 6.21 45.39
N LEU A 569 -3.13 5.78 44.94
CA LEU A 569 -1.91 6.57 45.02
C LEU A 569 -1.81 7.57 43.84
N LEU A 570 -2.63 8.63 43.89
CA LEU A 570 -2.73 9.61 42.80
C LEU A 570 -1.52 10.55 42.75
N GLU A 571 -0.87 10.83 43.88
CA GLU A 571 0.23 11.79 43.97
C GLU A 571 1.62 11.18 43.73
N LEU A 572 1.76 9.85 43.77
CA LEU A 572 3.05 9.19 43.56
C LEU A 572 3.49 9.37 42.11
N PRO A 573 4.62 10.03 41.83
CA PRO A 573 5.15 10.17 40.48
C PRO A 573 5.48 8.81 39.86
N ILE A 574 4.93 8.51 38.69
CA ILE A 574 5.24 7.31 37.90
C ILE A 574 5.79 7.78 36.55
N ILE A 575 7.04 7.43 36.29
CA ILE A 575 7.76 7.80 35.06
C ILE A 575 7.93 6.55 34.22
N ALA A 576 7.36 6.56 33.00
CA ALA A 576 7.50 5.45 32.08
C ALA A 576 8.93 5.31 31.56
N MET A 577 9.45 4.10 31.49
CA MET A 577 10.67 3.74 30.74
C MET A 577 10.25 3.09 29.43
N THR A 578 10.41 3.80 28.29
CA THR A 578 9.92 3.35 26.99
C THR A 578 11.05 2.95 26.05
N ALA A 579 10.84 1.93 25.22
CA ALA A 579 11.78 1.58 24.14
C ALA A 579 11.74 2.59 22.99
N ASN A 580 10.68 3.39 22.91
CA ASN A 580 10.42 4.34 21.82
C ASN A 580 9.86 5.64 22.42
N ALA A 581 10.52 6.76 22.20
CA ALA A 581 10.11 8.07 22.73
C ALA A 581 9.15 8.83 21.80
N MET A 582 8.19 8.14 21.16
CA MET A 582 7.23 8.78 20.24
C MET A 582 6.04 9.40 20.99
N ALA A 583 5.45 10.48 20.45
CA ALA A 583 4.34 11.19 21.07
C ALA A 583 3.10 10.32 21.33
N ASN A 584 2.86 9.29 20.51
CA ASN A 584 1.78 8.33 20.73
C ASN A 584 1.99 7.51 22.02
N ASP A 585 3.24 7.14 22.33
CA ASP A 585 3.56 6.41 23.57
C ASP A 585 3.41 7.33 24.78
N ARG A 586 3.78 8.61 24.62
CA ARG A 586 3.54 9.62 25.68
C ARG A 586 2.06 9.81 25.99
N ALA A 587 1.23 9.96 24.96
CA ALA A 587 -0.23 10.11 25.15
C ALA A 587 -0.83 8.88 25.85
N ALA A 588 -0.40 7.66 25.50
CA ALA A 588 -0.83 6.42 26.14
C ALA A 588 -0.37 6.33 27.61
N CYS A 589 0.87 6.74 27.91
CA CYS A 589 1.39 6.80 29.29
C CYS A 589 0.58 7.77 30.17
N LEU A 590 0.33 8.97 29.66
CA LEU A 590 -0.47 9.99 30.38
C LEU A 590 -1.93 9.52 30.57
N ALA A 591 -2.53 8.91 29.55
CA ALA A 591 -3.87 8.34 29.62
C ALA A 591 -3.99 7.19 30.63
N ALA A 592 -2.91 6.43 30.86
CA ALA A 592 -2.85 5.40 31.89
C ALA A 592 -2.64 5.97 33.32
N GLY A 593 -2.33 7.27 33.46
CA GLY A 593 -2.10 7.93 34.74
C GLY A 593 -0.63 8.07 35.13
N MET A 594 0.32 7.90 34.20
CA MET A 594 1.73 8.19 34.41
C MET A 594 2.00 9.71 34.32
N ASN A 595 3.07 10.17 34.95
CA ASN A 595 3.40 11.61 35.03
C ASN A 595 4.29 12.06 33.88
N ASP A 596 5.24 11.21 33.47
CA ASP A 596 6.19 11.52 32.38
C ASP A 596 6.77 10.21 31.80
N HIS A 597 7.67 10.33 30.82
CA HIS A 597 8.33 9.20 30.20
C HIS A 597 9.81 9.50 29.88
N VAL A 598 10.64 8.46 29.85
CA VAL A 598 12.05 8.51 29.45
C VAL A 598 12.35 7.37 28.50
N GLY A 599 13.00 7.67 27.37
CA GLY A 599 13.38 6.66 26.37
C GLY A 599 14.55 5.81 26.83
N LYS A 600 14.51 4.49 26.57
CA LYS A 600 15.66 3.58 26.75
C LYS A 600 16.53 3.54 25.48
N PRO A 601 17.87 3.62 25.59
CA PRO A 601 18.65 3.79 26.80
C PRO A 601 18.56 5.23 27.30
N PHE A 602 18.32 5.42 28.60
CA PHE A 602 18.15 6.73 29.19
C PHE A 602 19.48 7.48 29.39
N ASP A 603 19.49 8.76 29.01
CA ASP A 603 20.54 9.67 29.43
C ASP A 603 20.35 9.96 30.93
N LEU A 604 21.38 9.66 31.73
CA LEU A 604 21.32 9.83 33.17
C LEU A 604 20.99 11.29 33.56
N ARG A 605 21.55 12.28 32.86
CA ARG A 605 21.29 13.70 33.16
C ARG A 605 19.83 14.07 32.89
N HIS A 606 19.25 13.57 31.81
CA HIS A 606 17.85 13.79 31.49
C HIS A 606 16.94 13.09 32.51
N LEU A 607 17.23 11.83 32.87
CA LEU A 607 16.47 11.07 33.85
C LEU A 607 16.48 11.77 35.22
N VAL A 608 17.65 12.24 35.69
CA VAL A 608 17.78 13.00 36.96
C VAL A 608 16.93 14.27 36.92
N ALA A 609 16.96 15.04 35.82
CA ALA A 609 16.18 16.25 35.67
C ALA A 609 14.66 15.98 35.72
N VAL A 610 14.18 14.94 35.04
CA VAL A 610 12.77 14.52 35.04
C VAL A 610 12.33 14.10 36.45
N LEU A 611 13.12 13.26 37.14
CA LEU A 611 12.83 12.80 38.50
C LEU A 611 12.73 13.97 39.47
N GLN A 612 13.70 14.90 39.44
CA GLN A 612 13.69 16.09 40.31
C GLN A 612 12.47 16.97 40.03
N SER A 613 12.12 17.20 38.76
CA SER A 613 10.96 18.00 38.39
C SER A 613 9.66 17.39 38.90
N GLN A 614 9.45 16.08 38.71
CA GLN A 614 8.21 15.42 39.08
C GLN A 614 8.04 15.28 40.60
N VAL A 615 9.12 14.96 41.34
CA VAL A 615 9.09 14.88 42.81
C VAL A 615 8.87 16.26 43.45
N ASN A 616 9.51 17.32 42.93
CA ASN A 616 9.31 18.69 43.42
C ASN A 616 7.87 19.18 43.17
N GLN A 617 7.28 18.84 42.04
CA GLN A 617 5.86 19.17 41.73
C GLN A 617 4.88 18.44 42.68
N ALA A 618 5.15 17.18 42.98
CA ALA A 618 4.33 16.41 43.93
C ALA A 618 4.40 16.98 45.36
N GLY A 619 5.58 17.47 45.77
CA GLY A 619 5.79 18.08 47.10
C GLY A 619 5.22 19.49 47.29
N GLN A 620 4.86 20.20 46.21
CA GLN A 620 4.35 21.58 46.25
C GLN A 620 2.82 21.69 46.20
N ARG A 621 2.06 20.59 46.01
CA ARG A 621 0.59 20.65 46.08
C ARG A 621 0.16 20.81 47.51
N PRO A 622 -0.67 21.86 47.86
CA PRO A 622 -1.16 22.07 49.21
C PRO A 622 -2.00 20.85 49.61
N THR A 623 -1.73 20.29 50.77
CA THR A 623 -2.66 19.40 51.46
C THR A 623 -3.89 20.26 51.82
N ASP A 624 -4.98 20.13 51.10
CA ASP A 624 -6.28 20.63 51.52
C ASP A 624 -6.66 19.93 52.83
N SER A 625 -6.31 20.59 53.92
CA SER A 625 -6.80 20.27 55.23
C SER A 625 -8.26 20.75 55.31
N THR A 626 -9.21 19.93 54.89
CA THR A 626 -10.58 20.03 55.40
C THR A 626 -10.63 19.31 56.73
N ASP A 627 -10.15 20.02 57.76
CA ASP A 627 -10.65 19.88 59.12
C ASP A 627 -11.79 20.87 59.24
N ASP A 628 -13.02 20.39 59.28
CA ASP A 628 -14.15 21.10 59.87
C ASP A 628 -15.15 20.12 60.48
N GLY A 629 -15.23 20.21 61.81
CA GLY A 629 -16.35 20.20 62.68
C GLY A 629 -17.41 19.09 62.74
#